data_a3c3964832701d3014c156b6939da365
#
_entry.id   a3c3964832701d3014c156b6939da365
#
_cell.length_a   1.000
_cell.length_b   1.000
_cell.length_c   1.000
_cell.angle_alpha   90.00
_cell.angle_beta   90.00
_cell.angle_gamma   90.00
#
_symmetry.space_group_name_H-M   'P 1'
#
loop_
_entity.id
_entity.type
_entity.pdbx_description
1 polymer ?
#
loop_
_entity_poly.entity_id
_entity_poly.type
_entity_poly.pdbx_seq_one_letter_code
_entity_poly.pdbx_strand_id
1 'polypeptide(L)'
;MKKFKLNYFTFLIIIFIIQSCVNKPPENPDNICLIFKEKKSWYKSAIRSEKRWKIPPYVLMSFVYQESSFKADARPEREKLLGFIPWFRPSSAVGYSQALNMTWEDYKNETDNLRASRKDFADSADFIGWYASKGYY
;
A
#
# COMPACT_ATOMS: atom_id res chain seq x y z
N MET A 1 -0.15 25.19 43.18
CA MET A 1 0.17 24.44 41.95
C MET A 1 -0.83 23.28 41.80
N LYS A 2 -1.84 23.42 40.93
CA LYS A 2 -2.82 22.35 40.66
C LYS A 2 -2.16 21.30 39.75
N LYS A 3 -1.93 20.10 40.29
CA LYS A 3 -1.47 18.94 39.47
C LYS A 3 -2.57 18.56 38.50
N PHE A 4 -2.32 18.76 37.23
CA PHE A 4 -3.19 18.30 36.14
C PHE A 4 -3.15 16.76 36.14
N LYS A 5 -4.14 16.13 36.75
CA LYS A 5 -4.38 14.68 36.51
C LYS A 5 -4.93 14.53 35.08
N LEU A 6 -4.03 14.36 34.14
CA LEU A 6 -4.41 13.96 32.77
C LEU A 6 -5.05 12.58 32.89
N ASN A 7 -6.37 12.51 32.74
CA ASN A 7 -7.11 11.26 32.82
C ASN A 7 -6.61 10.30 31.74
N TYR A 8 -6.23 9.10 32.10
CA TYR A 8 -5.85 8.00 31.21
C TYR A 8 -6.87 7.79 30.06
N PHE A 9 -8.13 8.09 30.33
CA PHE A 9 -9.23 8.03 29.37
C PHE A 9 -9.08 9.07 28.25
N THR A 10 -8.63 10.29 28.56
CA THR A 10 -8.39 11.34 27.56
C THR A 10 -7.17 11.01 26.68
N PHE A 11 -6.16 10.40 27.26
CA PHE A 11 -4.96 9.95 26.54
C PHE A 11 -5.28 8.80 25.57
N LEU A 12 -6.12 7.84 25.97
CA LEU A 12 -6.62 6.75 25.12
C LEU A 12 -7.48 7.26 23.96
N ILE A 13 -8.34 8.26 24.17
CA ILE A 13 -9.16 8.86 23.11
C ILE A 13 -8.28 9.57 22.07
N ILE A 14 -7.25 10.30 22.51
CA ILE A 14 -6.32 10.99 21.60
C ILE A 14 -5.54 10.00 20.73
N ILE A 15 -5.12 8.86 21.28
CA ILE A 15 -4.42 7.81 20.51
C ILE A 15 -5.35 7.19 19.44
N PHE A 16 -6.66 7.06 19.72
CA PHE A 16 -7.61 6.47 18.80
C PHE A 16 -7.92 7.36 17.59
N ILE A 17 -7.83 8.69 17.74
CA ILE A 17 -8.12 9.66 16.68
C ILE A 17 -7.00 9.75 15.63
N ILE A 18 -5.76 9.43 16.00
CA ILE A 18 -4.58 9.58 15.11
C ILE A 18 -4.49 8.45 14.06
N GLN A 19 -5.16 7.33 14.24
CA GLN A 19 -5.02 6.16 13.34
C GLN A 19 -5.87 6.17 12.07
N SER A 20 -6.78 7.13 11.90
CA SER A 20 -7.84 7.05 10.88
C SER A 20 -7.49 7.60 9.48
N CYS A 21 -6.35 8.30 9.28
CA CYS A 21 -6.14 9.08 8.05
C CYS A 21 -5.08 8.57 7.07
N VAL A 22 -4.29 7.54 7.40
CA VAL A 22 -3.07 7.23 6.61
C VAL A 22 -3.32 6.34 5.39
N ASN A 23 -4.32 5.49 5.40
CA ASN A 23 -4.53 4.44 4.38
C ASN A 23 -5.79 4.58 3.52
N LYS A 24 -6.45 5.74 3.54
CA LYS A 24 -7.66 5.94 2.73
C LYS A 24 -7.28 6.09 1.25
N PRO A 25 -7.97 5.41 0.32
CA PRO A 25 -7.82 5.65 -1.11
C PRO A 25 -8.03 7.12 -1.47
N PRO A 26 -7.43 7.61 -2.58
CA PRO A 26 -7.60 8.99 -3.03
C PRO A 26 -9.06 9.26 -3.42
N GLU A 27 -9.49 10.52 -3.26
CA GLU A 27 -10.87 10.94 -3.57
C GLU A 27 -11.17 10.90 -5.08
N ASN A 28 -10.15 11.16 -5.92
CA ASN A 28 -10.25 11.16 -7.37
C ASN A 28 -9.26 10.16 -7.98
N PRO A 29 -9.58 8.86 -7.96
CA PRO A 29 -8.64 7.80 -8.35
C PRO A 29 -8.28 7.81 -9.84
N ASP A 30 -9.10 8.42 -10.69
CA ASP A 30 -8.88 8.48 -12.14
C ASP A 30 -7.98 9.65 -12.58
N ASN A 31 -7.57 10.52 -11.65
CA ASN A 31 -6.78 11.70 -11.95
C ASN A 31 -5.47 11.72 -11.15
N ILE A 32 -4.37 11.34 -11.80
CA ILE A 32 -3.05 11.25 -11.17
C ILE A 32 -2.57 12.58 -10.58
N CYS A 33 -2.90 13.72 -11.22
CA CYS A 33 -2.52 15.04 -10.72
C CYS A 33 -3.22 15.37 -9.41
N LEU A 34 -4.51 15.03 -9.28
CA LEU A 34 -5.28 15.20 -8.06
C LEU A 34 -4.81 14.23 -6.97
N ILE A 35 -4.51 12.98 -7.32
CA ILE A 35 -3.91 12.01 -6.39
C ILE A 35 -2.61 12.58 -5.80
N PHE A 36 -1.70 13.06 -6.63
CA PHE A 36 -0.42 13.57 -6.16
C PHE A 36 -0.53 14.89 -5.38
N LYS A 37 -1.56 15.70 -5.68
CA LYS A 37 -1.88 16.89 -4.88
C LYS A 37 -2.37 16.52 -3.48
N GLU A 38 -3.22 15.51 -3.38
CA GLU A 38 -3.77 14.98 -2.12
C GLU A 38 -2.71 14.20 -1.33
N LYS A 39 -2.00 13.28 -1.99
CA LYS A 39 -1.03 12.36 -1.41
C LYS A 39 0.40 12.73 -1.79
N LYS A 40 0.92 13.82 -1.26
CA LYS A 40 2.29 14.31 -1.59
C LYS A 40 3.40 13.30 -1.31
N SER A 41 3.22 12.42 -0.31
CA SER A 41 4.15 11.32 -0.03
C SER A 41 4.19 10.28 -1.15
N TRP A 42 3.05 10.00 -1.79
CA TRP A 42 2.96 9.08 -2.92
C TRP A 42 3.70 9.62 -4.14
N TYR A 43 3.54 10.92 -4.44
CA TYR A 43 4.32 11.58 -5.48
C TYR A 43 5.83 11.38 -5.26
N LYS A 44 6.31 11.68 -4.04
CA LYS A 44 7.74 11.51 -3.69
C LYS A 44 8.20 10.06 -3.85
N SER A 45 7.36 9.09 -3.51
CA SER A 45 7.68 7.66 -3.65
C SER A 45 7.69 7.23 -5.11
N ALA A 46 6.72 7.67 -5.92
CA ALA A 46 6.66 7.39 -7.35
C ALA A 46 7.89 7.95 -8.10
N ILE A 47 8.28 9.21 -7.82
CA ILE A 47 9.50 9.82 -8.40
C ILE A 47 10.78 9.09 -7.95
N ARG A 48 10.83 8.59 -6.72
CA ARG A 48 11.97 7.81 -6.22
C ARG A 48 12.09 6.47 -6.93
N SER A 49 10.96 5.78 -7.13
CA SER A 49 10.89 4.55 -7.90
C SER A 49 11.31 4.77 -9.37
N GLU A 50 10.82 5.84 -10.02
CA GLU A 50 11.21 6.20 -11.38
C GLU A 50 12.72 6.43 -11.51
N LYS A 51 13.32 7.17 -10.57
CA LYS A 51 14.77 7.41 -10.58
C LYS A 51 15.57 6.10 -10.50
N ARG A 52 15.09 5.15 -9.69
CA ARG A 52 15.78 3.88 -9.46
C ARG A 52 15.56 2.88 -10.60
N TRP A 53 14.33 2.71 -11.04
CA TRP A 53 13.90 1.64 -11.92
C TRP A 53 13.57 2.07 -13.34
N LYS A 54 13.52 3.39 -13.61
CA LYS A 54 13.19 3.99 -14.92
C LYS A 54 11.76 3.72 -15.40
N ILE A 55 10.86 3.40 -14.47
CA ILE A 55 9.44 3.21 -14.75
C ILE A 55 8.69 4.51 -14.46
N PRO A 56 8.00 5.11 -15.43
CA PRO A 56 7.30 6.38 -15.24
C PRO A 56 6.20 6.32 -14.16
N PRO A 57 5.99 7.40 -13.38
CA PRO A 57 4.98 7.44 -12.31
C PRO A 57 3.57 7.08 -12.76
N TYR A 58 3.16 7.45 -13.98
CA TYR A 58 1.83 7.12 -14.48
C TYR A 58 1.64 5.61 -14.70
N VAL A 59 2.67 4.89 -15.13
CA VAL A 59 2.64 3.42 -15.26
C VAL A 59 2.49 2.79 -13.88
N LEU A 60 3.30 3.21 -12.91
CA LEU A 60 3.22 2.76 -11.54
C LEU A 60 1.83 2.98 -10.94
N MET A 61 1.27 4.18 -11.11
CA MET A 61 -0.06 4.52 -10.57
C MET A 61 -1.19 3.74 -11.24
N SER A 62 -1.08 3.49 -12.55
CA SER A 62 -2.03 2.63 -13.28
C SER A 62 -1.99 1.20 -12.75
N PHE A 63 -0.80 0.69 -12.45
CA PHE A 63 -0.63 -0.63 -11.85
C PHE A 63 -1.33 -0.71 -10.48
N VAL A 64 -1.07 0.25 -9.58
CA VAL A 64 -1.72 0.30 -8.25
C VAL A 64 -3.23 0.41 -8.38
N TYR A 65 -3.72 1.20 -9.33
CA TYR A 65 -5.16 1.33 -9.57
C TYR A 65 -5.79 0.01 -9.98
N GLN A 66 -5.19 -0.66 -10.96
CA GLN A 66 -5.67 -1.95 -11.49
C GLN A 66 -5.64 -3.04 -10.42
N GLU A 67 -4.57 -3.13 -9.64
CA GLU A 67 -4.36 -4.22 -8.68
C GLU A 67 -5.18 -4.07 -7.39
N SER A 68 -5.32 -2.86 -6.88
CA SER A 68 -5.90 -2.65 -5.55
C SER A 68 -6.92 -1.52 -5.45
N SER A 69 -7.14 -0.75 -6.53
CA SER A 69 -7.87 0.52 -6.46
C SER A 69 -7.38 1.41 -5.32
N PHE A 70 -6.06 1.48 -5.14
CA PHE A 70 -5.37 2.24 -4.09
C PHE A 70 -5.68 1.81 -2.65
N LYS A 71 -6.14 0.57 -2.42
CA LYS A 71 -6.42 0.05 -1.09
C LYS A 71 -5.18 -0.66 -0.51
N ALA A 72 -4.68 -0.17 0.63
CA ALA A 72 -3.52 -0.73 1.31
C ALA A 72 -3.73 -2.17 1.82
N ASP A 73 -4.95 -2.53 2.10
CA ASP A 73 -5.34 -3.83 2.67
C ASP A 73 -6.06 -4.72 1.65
N ALA A 74 -6.02 -4.35 0.36
CA ALA A 74 -6.61 -5.15 -0.71
C ALA A 74 -6.13 -6.60 -0.64
N ARG A 75 -7.08 -7.53 -0.79
CA ARG A 75 -6.84 -8.97 -0.81
C ARG A 75 -7.87 -9.66 -1.69
N PRO A 76 -7.53 -10.78 -2.34
CA PRO A 76 -8.50 -11.61 -3.01
C PRO A 76 -9.64 -12.02 -2.07
N GLU A 77 -10.84 -12.12 -2.60
CA GLU A 77 -11.97 -12.62 -1.83
C GLU A 77 -11.73 -14.07 -1.37
N ARG A 78 -12.34 -14.43 -0.26
CA ARG A 78 -12.30 -15.80 0.21
C ARG A 78 -13.28 -16.64 -0.60
N GLU A 79 -12.87 -17.82 -1.01
CA GLU A 79 -13.81 -18.82 -1.49
C GLU A 79 -14.77 -19.21 -0.38
N LYS A 80 -16.00 -19.50 -0.77
CA LYS A 80 -17.05 -19.86 0.19
C LYS A 80 -17.35 -21.35 0.10
N LEU A 81 -17.16 -22.04 1.20
CA LEU A 81 -17.65 -23.41 1.35
C LEU A 81 -19.18 -23.37 1.51
N LEU A 82 -19.88 -24.21 0.76
CA LEU A 82 -21.37 -24.28 0.74
C LEU A 82 -22.04 -22.93 0.38
N GLY A 83 -21.31 -22.03 -0.30
CA GLY A 83 -21.84 -20.74 -0.76
C GLY A 83 -21.89 -19.61 0.29
N PHE A 84 -21.72 -19.91 1.59
CA PHE A 84 -21.84 -18.90 2.65
C PHE A 84 -20.72 -18.91 3.71
N ILE A 85 -19.99 -20.02 3.90
CA ILE A 85 -18.92 -20.10 4.90
C ILE A 85 -17.60 -19.63 4.28
N PRO A 86 -16.97 -18.52 4.74
CA PRO A 86 -15.66 -18.10 4.24
C PRO A 86 -14.61 -19.17 4.52
N TRP A 87 -14.01 -19.71 3.45
CA TRP A 87 -13.05 -20.80 3.55
C TRP A 87 -11.61 -20.28 3.39
N PHE A 88 -10.98 -20.53 2.27
CA PHE A 88 -9.60 -20.11 2.04
C PHE A 88 -9.50 -18.97 1.00
N ARG A 89 -8.31 -18.38 0.88
CA ARG A 89 -8.01 -17.41 -0.17
C ARG A 89 -7.24 -18.10 -1.29
N PRO A 90 -7.67 -17.94 -2.55
CA PRO A 90 -7.03 -18.60 -3.70
C PRO A 90 -5.62 -18.08 -3.98
N SER A 91 -5.26 -16.94 -3.42
CA SER A 91 -3.97 -16.28 -3.66
C SER A 91 -3.42 -15.61 -2.40
N SER A 92 -2.09 -15.51 -2.32
CA SER A 92 -1.36 -14.77 -1.29
C SER A 92 -1.20 -13.28 -1.58
N ALA A 93 -1.83 -12.76 -2.65
CA ALA A 93 -1.79 -11.36 -3.05
C ALA A 93 -2.28 -10.43 -1.93
N VAL A 94 -1.56 -9.33 -1.69
CA VAL A 94 -1.87 -8.36 -0.64
C VAL A 94 -1.41 -6.96 -1.03
N GLY A 95 -2.18 -5.95 -0.60
CA GLY A 95 -1.77 -4.56 -0.57
C GLY A 95 -1.86 -3.86 -1.91
N TYR A 96 -1.15 -2.76 -2.04
CA TYR A 96 -1.21 -1.88 -3.21
C TYR A 96 -0.84 -2.56 -4.52
N SER A 97 0.18 -3.42 -4.50
CA SER A 97 0.70 -4.08 -5.69
C SER A 97 0.16 -5.49 -5.91
N GLN A 98 -0.67 -6.02 -5.02
CA GLN A 98 -1.15 -7.41 -5.04
C GLN A 98 -0.04 -8.45 -5.26
N ALA A 99 1.17 -8.13 -4.80
CA ALA A 99 2.33 -9.01 -4.92
C ALA A 99 2.09 -10.34 -4.17
N LEU A 100 2.47 -11.44 -4.82
CA LEU A 100 2.46 -12.78 -4.21
C LEU A 100 3.61 -12.92 -3.19
N ASN A 101 3.48 -13.85 -2.25
CA ASN A 101 4.50 -14.07 -1.22
C ASN A 101 5.89 -14.31 -1.82
N MET A 102 6.02 -15.23 -2.77
CA MET A 102 7.31 -15.56 -3.38
C MET A 102 7.95 -14.36 -4.05
N THR A 103 7.23 -13.69 -4.95
CA THR A 103 7.73 -12.51 -5.67
C THR A 103 8.09 -11.36 -4.72
N TRP A 104 7.37 -11.21 -3.62
CA TRP A 104 7.68 -10.20 -2.61
C TRP A 104 8.97 -10.54 -1.83
N GLU A 105 9.20 -11.81 -1.51
CA GLU A 105 10.46 -12.24 -0.88
C GLU A 105 11.65 -12.07 -1.84
N ASP A 106 11.48 -12.39 -3.12
CA ASP A 106 12.52 -12.17 -4.14
C ASP A 106 12.90 -10.69 -4.22
N TYR A 107 11.90 -9.80 -4.28
CA TYR A 107 12.13 -8.36 -4.23
C TYR A 107 12.89 -7.91 -2.99
N LYS A 108 12.48 -8.36 -1.79
CA LYS A 108 13.15 -8.00 -0.54
C LYS A 108 14.61 -8.43 -0.52
N ASN A 109 14.87 -9.64 -0.97
CA ASN A 109 16.22 -10.19 -0.99
C ASN A 109 17.10 -9.48 -2.00
N GLU A 110 16.60 -9.21 -3.22
CA GLU A 110 17.39 -8.55 -4.27
C GLU A 110 17.64 -7.05 -3.98
N THR A 111 16.76 -6.40 -3.24
CA THR A 111 16.86 -4.96 -2.95
C THR A 111 17.41 -4.65 -1.56
N ASP A 112 17.69 -5.69 -0.75
CA ASP A 112 18.07 -5.60 0.66
C ASP A 112 17.05 -4.81 1.52
N ASN A 113 15.78 -4.79 1.09
CA ASN A 113 14.68 -4.14 1.80
C ASN A 113 13.86 -5.14 2.64
N LEU A 114 14.53 -5.81 3.60
CA LEU A 114 13.93 -6.89 4.38
C LEU A 114 12.70 -6.47 5.22
N ARG A 115 12.54 -5.17 5.51
CA ARG A 115 11.41 -4.63 6.28
C ARG A 115 10.26 -4.12 5.43
N ALA A 116 10.35 -4.25 4.11
CA ALA A 116 9.31 -3.79 3.20
C ALA A 116 7.94 -4.38 3.53
N SER A 117 6.91 -3.56 3.40
CA SER A 117 5.51 -3.92 3.64
C SER A 117 4.65 -3.71 2.40
N ARG A 118 3.95 -4.74 1.94
CA ARG A 118 2.98 -4.65 0.82
C ARG A 118 1.83 -3.68 1.06
N LYS A 119 1.62 -3.27 2.32
CA LYS A 119 0.61 -2.28 2.72
C LYS A 119 1.16 -0.86 2.82
N ASP A 120 2.46 -0.68 2.70
CA ASP A 120 3.08 0.63 2.57
C ASP A 120 3.18 1.03 1.10
N PHE A 121 2.78 2.27 0.80
CA PHE A 121 2.76 2.74 -0.59
C PHE A 121 4.19 2.92 -1.14
N ALA A 122 5.14 3.38 -0.33
CA ALA A 122 6.50 3.62 -0.81
C ALA A 122 7.21 2.30 -1.16
N ASP A 123 7.02 1.28 -0.33
CA ASP A 123 7.56 -0.05 -0.57
C ASP A 123 6.90 -0.71 -1.79
N SER A 124 5.58 -0.57 -1.92
CA SER A 124 4.84 -1.09 -3.08
C SER A 124 5.21 -0.36 -4.37
N ALA A 125 5.45 0.95 -4.32
CA ALA A 125 5.91 1.73 -5.47
C ALA A 125 7.32 1.30 -5.92
N ASP A 126 8.23 1.04 -4.98
CA ASP A 126 9.57 0.52 -5.29
C ASP A 126 9.50 -0.91 -5.85
N PHE A 127 8.67 -1.77 -5.27
CA PHE A 127 8.40 -3.12 -5.77
C PHE A 127 7.89 -3.11 -7.21
N ILE A 128 6.88 -2.28 -7.52
CA ILE A 128 6.32 -2.20 -8.88
C ILE A 128 7.39 -1.77 -9.87
N GLY A 129 8.22 -0.79 -9.50
CA GLY A 129 9.35 -0.37 -10.33
C GLY A 129 10.35 -1.50 -10.58
N TRP A 130 10.73 -2.23 -9.54
CA TRP A 130 11.60 -3.40 -9.62
C TRP A 130 11.00 -4.48 -10.52
N TYR A 131 9.74 -4.84 -10.29
CA TYR A 131 9.01 -5.88 -11.05
C TYR A 131 8.92 -5.53 -12.53
N ALA A 132 8.54 -4.30 -12.83
CA ALA A 132 8.44 -3.80 -14.20
C ALA A 132 9.80 -3.78 -14.92
N SER A 133 10.87 -3.37 -14.22
CA SER A 133 12.22 -3.32 -14.79
C SER A 133 12.76 -4.71 -15.20
N LYS A 134 12.21 -5.78 -14.65
CA LYS A 134 12.52 -7.18 -15.03
C LYS A 134 11.82 -7.65 -16.29
N GLY A 135 10.93 -6.84 -16.87
CA GLY A 135 10.16 -7.23 -18.06
C GLY A 135 9.05 -8.25 -17.80
N TYR A 136 8.53 -8.28 -16.58
CA TYR A 136 7.42 -9.17 -16.19
C TYR A 136 6.02 -8.61 -16.53
N TYR A 137 5.93 -7.77 -17.59
CA TYR A 137 4.67 -7.28 -18.16
C TYR A 137 4.33 -7.96 -19.45
#